data_7bf5fcb5a65722027cbe1156432eac96
#
_entry.id   7bf5fcb5a65722027cbe1156432eac96
#
_cell.length_a   1.000
_cell.length_b   1.000
_cell.length_c   1.000
_cell.angle_alpha   90.00
_cell.angle_beta   90.00
_cell.angle_gamma   90.00
#
_symmetry.space_group_name_H-M   'P 1'
#
loop_
_entity.id
_entity.type
_entity.pdbx_description
1 polymer ?
#
loop_
_entity_poly.entity_id
_entity_poly.type
_entity_poly.pdbx_seq_one_letter_code
_entity_poly.pdbx_strand_id
1 'polypeptide(L)'
;MVDSLYMQRFRFRLASVLRLRSQTERAARRDLAVSMAEVNTLDQQLEAADRGLSDCADQGARGDSVGDLARALEGGLRRHRWQLERRRGQAAQQLEVARADYVEKARDVKTLQRLHDDELAQWRQDAQRAEQAEIDDLAVLCRDANSGDGSW
;
A
#
# COMPACT_ATOMS: atom_id res chain seq x y z
N MET A 1 -8.39 -36.04 -35.07
CA MET A 1 -7.65 -34.83 -34.67
C MET A 1 -8.67 -33.86 -34.11
N VAL A 2 -8.83 -33.90 -32.85
CA VAL A 2 -9.69 -32.92 -32.14
C VAL A 2 -8.78 -31.75 -31.82
N ASP A 3 -8.92 -30.70 -32.62
CA ASP A 3 -8.31 -29.45 -32.28
C ASP A 3 -8.76 -29.07 -30.87
N SER A 4 -7.83 -29.21 -29.97
CA SER A 4 -7.94 -28.77 -28.59
C SER A 4 -8.46 -27.35 -28.60
N LEU A 5 -9.74 -27.22 -28.33
CA LEU A 5 -10.46 -25.98 -28.22
C LEU A 5 -9.64 -25.01 -27.39
N TYR A 6 -9.28 -23.96 -28.02
CA TYR A 6 -8.69 -22.77 -27.46
C TYR A 6 -9.39 -22.41 -26.17
N MET A 7 -8.92 -22.87 -25.03
CA MET A 7 -9.15 -22.21 -23.77
C MET A 7 -8.59 -20.81 -23.95
N GLN A 8 -9.43 -19.90 -24.39
CA GLN A 8 -9.03 -18.51 -24.52
C GLN A 8 -8.52 -18.08 -23.15
N ARG A 9 -7.22 -17.89 -23.08
CA ARG A 9 -6.54 -17.48 -21.86
C ARG A 9 -7.16 -16.17 -21.38
N PHE A 10 -7.65 -16.13 -20.16
CA PHE A 10 -8.17 -14.90 -19.58
C PHE A 10 -7.19 -13.73 -19.79
N ARG A 11 -7.68 -12.65 -20.34
CA ARG A 11 -6.91 -11.41 -20.56
C ARG A 11 -7.69 -10.24 -20.01
N PHE A 12 -7.18 -9.69 -18.92
CA PHE A 12 -7.75 -8.47 -18.35
C PHE A 12 -7.39 -7.27 -19.25
N ARG A 13 -8.38 -6.58 -19.76
CA ARG A 13 -8.19 -5.42 -20.68
C ARG A 13 -7.39 -4.29 -20.06
N LEU A 14 -7.53 -4.08 -18.75
CA LEU A 14 -6.88 -3.01 -18.00
C LEU A 14 -5.61 -3.46 -17.25
N ALA A 15 -5.01 -4.59 -17.64
CA ALA A 15 -3.82 -5.13 -16.98
C ALA A 15 -2.64 -4.13 -16.98
N SER A 16 -2.44 -3.39 -18.06
CA SER A 16 -1.40 -2.35 -18.14
C SER A 16 -1.70 -1.17 -17.23
N VAL A 17 -2.97 -0.76 -17.14
CA VAL A 17 -3.42 0.32 -16.24
C VAL A 17 -3.26 -0.10 -14.79
N LEU A 18 -3.65 -1.32 -14.44
CA LEU A 18 -3.49 -1.86 -13.08
C LEU A 18 -1.99 -1.89 -12.70
N ARG A 19 -1.12 -2.30 -13.62
CA ARG A 19 0.34 -2.31 -13.40
C ARG A 19 0.87 -0.90 -13.13
N LEU A 20 0.47 0.08 -13.95
CA LEU A 20 0.87 1.47 -13.78
C LEU A 20 0.38 2.03 -12.44
N ARG A 21 -0.90 1.84 -12.11
CA ARG A 21 -1.47 2.29 -10.83
C ARG A 21 -0.81 1.62 -9.63
N SER A 22 -0.46 0.34 -9.73
CA SER A 22 0.30 -0.36 -8.68
C SER A 22 1.70 0.22 -8.49
N GLN A 23 2.37 0.66 -9.56
CA GLN A 23 3.67 1.32 -9.46
C GLN A 23 3.54 2.69 -8.78
N THR A 24 2.53 3.48 -9.13
CA THR A 24 2.29 4.79 -8.50
C THR A 24 1.89 4.65 -7.03
N GLU A 25 1.10 3.64 -6.67
CA GLU A 25 0.77 3.34 -5.26
C GLU A 25 2.02 2.96 -4.46
N ARG A 26 2.91 2.12 -5.02
CA ARG A 26 4.17 1.74 -4.37
C ARG A 26 5.10 2.94 -4.17
N ALA A 27 5.12 3.88 -5.12
CA ALA A 27 5.87 5.13 -4.97
C ALA A 27 5.30 5.97 -3.81
N ALA A 28 3.98 6.18 -3.78
CA ALA A 28 3.32 6.92 -2.72
C ALA A 28 3.49 6.25 -1.34
N ARG A 29 3.53 4.93 -1.27
CA ARG A 29 3.83 4.18 -0.04
C ARG A 29 5.24 4.46 0.47
N ARG A 30 6.23 4.53 -0.43
CA ARG A 30 7.61 4.89 -0.06
C ARG A 30 7.70 6.33 0.45
N ASP A 31 7.03 7.27 -0.23
CA ASP A 31 7.02 8.67 0.18
C ASP A 31 6.36 8.84 1.56
N LEU A 32 5.28 8.12 1.80
CA LEU A 32 4.64 8.07 3.12
C LEU A 32 5.59 7.53 4.20
N ALA A 33 6.30 6.43 3.91
CA ALA A 33 7.26 5.84 4.85
C ALA A 33 8.42 6.81 5.18
N VAL A 34 8.92 7.53 4.17
CA VAL A 34 9.96 8.57 4.36
C VAL A 34 9.45 9.70 5.24
N SER A 35 8.25 10.21 4.99
CA SER A 35 7.64 11.28 5.78
C SER A 35 7.38 10.84 7.22
N MET A 36 6.96 9.60 7.44
CA MET A 36 6.79 9.03 8.80
C MET A 36 8.14 8.93 9.54
N ALA A 37 9.18 8.47 8.85
CA ALA A 37 10.51 8.36 9.43
C ALA A 37 11.08 9.75 9.82
N GLU A 38 10.84 10.77 9.00
CA GLU A 38 11.26 12.15 9.30
C GLU A 38 10.57 12.69 10.55
N VAL A 39 9.26 12.54 10.67
CA VAL A 39 8.53 12.95 11.89
C VAL A 39 9.05 12.21 13.12
N ASN A 40 9.25 10.90 13.03
CA ASN A 40 9.81 10.10 14.12
C ASN A 40 11.20 10.59 14.55
N THR A 41 12.06 10.90 13.58
CA THR A 41 13.41 11.42 13.87
C THR A 41 13.34 12.76 14.60
N LEU A 42 12.45 13.66 14.17
CA LEU A 42 12.26 14.95 14.81
C LEU A 42 11.67 14.81 16.21
N ASP A 43 10.75 13.88 16.43
CA ASP A 43 10.22 13.58 17.77
C ASP A 43 11.31 13.08 18.71
N GLN A 44 12.20 12.18 18.25
CA GLN A 44 13.36 11.72 19.02
C GLN A 44 14.34 12.85 19.33
N GLN A 45 14.57 13.78 18.40
CA GLN A 45 15.43 14.95 18.62
C GLN A 45 14.81 15.92 19.63
N LEU A 46 13.49 16.11 19.60
CA LEU A 46 12.77 16.91 20.58
C LEU A 46 12.87 16.31 21.99
N GLU A 47 12.67 15.01 22.11
CA GLU A 47 12.85 14.31 23.40
C GLU A 47 14.28 14.43 23.94
N ALA A 48 15.29 14.35 23.05
CA ALA A 48 16.67 14.55 23.44
C ALA A 48 16.95 16.00 23.91
N ALA A 49 16.38 17.00 23.24
CA ALA A 49 16.48 18.38 23.62
C ALA A 49 15.79 18.64 24.98
N ASP A 50 14.62 18.05 25.22
CA ASP A 50 13.91 18.16 26.50
C ASP A 50 14.70 17.54 27.66
N ARG A 51 15.32 16.36 27.42
CA ARG A 51 16.22 15.74 28.40
C ARG A 51 17.43 16.64 28.70
N GLY A 52 18.03 17.20 27.64
CA GLY A 52 19.15 18.13 27.79
C GLY A 52 18.78 19.39 28.59
N LEU A 53 17.58 19.94 28.37
CA LEU A 53 17.07 21.07 29.15
C LEU A 53 16.84 20.69 30.60
N SER A 54 16.29 19.52 30.90
CA SER A 54 16.14 19.01 32.26
C SER A 54 17.47 18.87 32.98
N ASP A 55 18.48 18.27 32.30
CA ASP A 55 19.82 18.12 32.83
C ASP A 55 20.50 19.46 33.11
N CYS A 56 20.35 20.44 32.20
CA CYS A 56 20.87 21.79 32.42
C CYS A 56 20.21 22.49 33.62
N ALA A 57 18.91 22.31 33.82
CA ALA A 57 18.19 22.86 34.95
C ALA A 57 18.69 22.27 36.27
N ASP A 58 18.90 20.96 36.35
CA ASP A 58 19.40 20.25 37.52
C ASP A 58 20.83 20.67 37.87
N GLN A 59 21.70 20.79 36.87
CA GLN A 59 23.08 21.21 37.04
C GLN A 59 23.20 22.74 37.35
N GLY A 60 22.35 23.54 36.73
CA GLY A 60 22.30 24.98 36.94
C GLY A 60 21.91 25.40 38.38
N ALA A 61 21.27 24.49 39.12
CA ALA A 61 20.95 24.68 40.55
C ALA A 61 22.20 24.59 41.45
N ARG A 62 23.34 24.10 40.91
CA ARG A 62 24.60 23.98 41.61
C ARG A 62 25.27 25.35 41.77
N GLY A 63 25.48 26.12 42.33
CA GLY A 63 26.13 27.44 42.46
C GLY A 63 27.64 27.47 42.13
N ASP A 64 28.10 26.58 41.24
CA ASP A 64 29.51 26.45 40.84
C ASP A 64 29.70 26.81 39.35
N SER A 65 30.95 26.72 38.84
CA SER A 65 31.27 26.99 37.44
C SER A 65 30.54 26.07 36.46
N VAL A 66 30.18 24.86 36.90
CA VAL A 66 29.38 23.89 36.10
C VAL A 66 27.95 24.39 35.96
N GLY A 67 27.38 24.96 37.03
CA GLY A 67 26.06 25.59 37.00
C GLY A 67 26.00 26.80 36.07
N ASP A 68 27.06 27.60 36.00
CA ASP A 68 27.14 28.74 35.10
C ASP A 68 27.19 28.34 33.65
N LEU A 69 27.97 27.28 33.33
CA LEU A 69 28.03 26.69 31.99
C LEU A 69 26.66 26.07 31.59
N ALA A 70 26.00 25.37 32.50
CA ALA A 70 24.69 24.78 32.26
C ALA A 70 23.64 25.82 31.89
N ARG A 71 23.64 26.97 32.62
CA ARG A 71 22.74 28.11 32.30
C ARG A 71 23.04 28.72 30.93
N ALA A 72 24.32 28.81 30.55
CA ALA A 72 24.69 29.32 29.22
C ALA A 72 24.23 28.40 28.10
N LEU A 73 24.31 27.08 28.27
CA LEU A 73 23.85 26.06 27.28
C LEU A 73 22.32 26.05 27.18
N GLU A 74 21.60 26.30 28.26
CA GLU A 74 20.13 26.25 28.27
C GLU A 74 19.49 27.15 27.20
N GLY A 75 20.00 28.37 27.03
CA GLY A 75 19.52 29.30 26.00
C GLY A 75 19.69 28.79 24.59
N GLY A 76 20.81 28.10 24.30
CA GLY A 76 21.08 27.47 23.04
C GLY A 76 20.14 26.30 22.78
N LEU A 77 19.93 25.44 23.77
CA LEU A 77 19.03 24.30 23.71
C LEU A 77 17.57 24.72 23.49
N ARG A 78 17.10 25.77 24.13
CA ARG A 78 15.74 26.31 23.93
C ARG A 78 15.54 26.80 22.51
N ARG A 79 16.52 27.50 21.92
CA ARG A 79 16.45 27.93 20.52
C ARG A 79 16.45 26.73 19.58
N HIS A 80 17.29 25.72 19.85
CA HIS A 80 17.34 24.50 19.06
C HIS A 80 16.01 23.72 19.12
N ARG A 81 15.46 23.57 20.34
CA ARG A 81 14.14 22.93 20.52
C ARG A 81 13.04 23.65 19.74
N TRP A 82 13.02 24.98 19.78
CA TRP A 82 12.05 25.75 18.99
C TRP A 82 12.19 25.55 17.48
N GLN A 83 13.41 25.45 16.95
CA GLN A 83 13.66 25.15 15.55
C GLN A 83 13.17 23.72 15.18
N LEU A 84 13.40 22.75 16.04
CA LEU A 84 12.93 21.39 15.88
C LEU A 84 11.39 21.32 15.87
N GLU A 85 10.72 22.06 16.76
CA GLU A 85 9.25 22.14 16.77
C GLU A 85 8.69 22.69 15.46
N ARG A 86 9.30 23.75 14.93
CA ARG A 86 8.90 24.28 13.61
C ARG A 86 9.09 23.28 12.49
N ARG A 87 10.24 22.62 12.45
CA ARG A 87 10.54 21.58 11.46
C ARG A 87 9.58 20.40 11.60
N ARG A 88 9.30 19.99 12.81
CA ARG A 88 8.34 18.92 13.10
C ARG A 88 6.93 19.29 12.63
N GLY A 89 6.49 20.53 12.81
CA GLY A 89 5.22 21.03 12.30
C GLY A 89 5.13 20.97 10.77
N GLN A 90 6.20 21.36 10.06
CA GLN A 90 6.29 21.25 8.60
C GLN A 90 6.29 19.79 8.14
N ALA A 91 7.07 18.93 8.79
CA ALA A 91 7.13 17.51 8.48
C ALA A 91 5.77 16.81 8.72
N ALA A 92 5.03 17.20 9.74
CA ALA A 92 3.69 16.71 10.02
C ALA A 92 2.69 17.08 8.91
N GLN A 93 2.78 18.29 8.37
CA GLN A 93 1.96 18.71 7.22
C GLN A 93 2.30 17.90 5.96
N GLN A 94 3.59 17.67 5.69
CA GLN A 94 4.03 16.83 4.58
C GLN A 94 3.57 15.38 4.74
N LEU A 95 3.59 14.85 5.97
CA LEU A 95 3.07 13.53 6.28
C LEU A 95 1.57 13.40 5.95
N GLU A 96 0.75 14.40 6.31
CA GLU A 96 -0.67 14.40 5.98
C GLU A 96 -0.93 14.43 4.47
N VAL A 97 -0.14 15.21 3.72
CA VAL A 97 -0.21 15.24 2.26
C VAL A 97 0.17 13.88 1.67
N ALA A 98 1.27 13.28 2.12
CA ALA A 98 1.72 11.96 1.66
C ALA A 98 0.70 10.85 2.00
N ARG A 99 0.06 10.95 3.17
CA ARG A 99 -0.99 10.02 3.60
C ARG A 99 -2.24 10.11 2.72
N ALA A 100 -2.69 11.32 2.41
CA ALA A 100 -3.83 11.55 1.51
C ALA A 100 -3.55 11.03 0.10
N ASP A 101 -2.36 11.29 -0.45
CA ASP A 101 -1.93 10.81 -1.76
C ASP A 101 -1.88 9.27 -1.82
N TYR A 102 -1.32 8.63 -0.79
CA TYR A 102 -1.31 7.17 -0.69
C TYR A 102 -2.72 6.57 -0.65
N VAL A 103 -3.63 7.14 0.14
CA VAL A 103 -5.01 6.65 0.27
C VAL A 103 -5.74 6.74 -1.08
N GLU A 104 -5.57 7.82 -1.83
CA GLU A 104 -6.16 7.99 -3.16
C GLU A 104 -5.65 6.92 -4.13
N LYS A 105 -4.33 6.75 -4.23
CA LYS A 105 -3.71 5.77 -5.12
C LYS A 105 -4.02 4.33 -4.74
N ALA A 106 -4.10 4.03 -3.45
CA ALA A 106 -4.51 2.72 -2.95
C ALA A 106 -5.98 2.39 -3.31
N ARG A 107 -6.87 3.38 -3.29
CA ARG A 107 -8.26 3.21 -3.75
C ARG A 107 -8.34 2.88 -5.23
N ASP A 108 -7.57 3.58 -6.07
CA ASP A 108 -7.53 3.33 -7.51
C ASP A 108 -7.10 1.89 -7.81
N VAL A 109 -6.02 1.44 -7.18
CA VAL A 109 -5.54 0.06 -7.33
C VAL A 109 -6.59 -0.94 -6.86
N LYS A 110 -7.22 -0.71 -5.71
CA LYS A 110 -8.23 -1.61 -5.16
C LYS A 110 -9.47 -1.71 -6.05
N THR A 111 -9.87 -0.62 -6.67
CA THR A 111 -10.99 -0.59 -7.63
C THR A 111 -10.68 -1.44 -8.86
N LEU A 112 -9.47 -1.27 -9.42
CA LEU A 112 -9.03 -2.06 -10.57
C LEU A 112 -8.85 -3.55 -10.25
N GLN A 113 -8.38 -3.87 -9.04
CA GLN A 113 -8.28 -5.26 -8.58
C GLN A 113 -9.65 -5.93 -8.46
N ARG A 114 -10.64 -5.22 -7.91
CA ARG A 114 -12.03 -5.73 -7.84
C ARG A 114 -12.58 -6.01 -9.24
N LEU A 115 -12.41 -5.06 -10.16
CA LEU A 115 -12.84 -5.23 -11.55
C LEU A 115 -12.17 -6.44 -12.20
N HIS A 116 -10.86 -6.61 -12.00
CA HIS A 116 -10.13 -7.79 -12.47
C HIS A 116 -10.72 -9.10 -11.91
N ASP A 117 -10.99 -9.14 -10.61
CA ASP A 117 -11.50 -10.33 -9.94
C ASP A 117 -12.93 -10.67 -10.39
N ASP A 118 -13.77 -9.66 -10.60
CA ASP A 118 -15.12 -9.81 -11.13
C ASP A 118 -15.10 -10.34 -12.57
N GLU A 119 -14.28 -9.78 -13.45
CA GLU A 119 -14.11 -10.26 -14.82
C GLU A 119 -13.55 -11.69 -14.87
N LEU A 120 -12.61 -12.01 -13.99
CA LEU A 120 -12.05 -13.35 -13.87
C LEU A 120 -13.10 -14.36 -13.41
N ALA A 121 -13.93 -13.99 -12.44
CA ALA A 121 -15.03 -14.84 -11.96
C ALA A 121 -16.07 -15.10 -13.06
N GLN A 122 -16.44 -14.07 -13.80
CA GLN A 122 -17.33 -14.16 -14.95
C GLN A 122 -16.75 -15.10 -16.03
N TRP A 123 -15.49 -14.88 -16.39
CA TRP A 123 -14.83 -15.73 -17.38
C TRP A 123 -14.80 -17.21 -16.96
N ARG A 124 -14.56 -17.49 -15.67
CA ARG A 124 -14.59 -18.87 -15.15
C ARG A 124 -15.97 -19.49 -15.24
N GLN A 125 -17.01 -18.74 -14.92
CA GLN A 125 -18.39 -19.22 -15.05
C GLN A 125 -18.75 -19.52 -16.51
N ASP A 126 -18.37 -18.65 -17.43
CA ASP A 126 -18.64 -18.83 -18.85
C ASP A 126 -17.86 -20.03 -19.42
N ALA A 127 -16.60 -20.22 -18.98
CA ALA A 127 -15.82 -21.39 -19.36
C ALA A 127 -16.45 -22.70 -18.85
N GLN A 128 -16.92 -22.73 -17.60
CA GLN A 128 -17.62 -23.90 -17.05
C GLN A 128 -18.93 -24.20 -17.77
N ARG A 129 -19.70 -23.17 -18.15
CA ARG A 129 -20.94 -23.35 -18.93
C ARG A 129 -20.65 -23.90 -20.31
N ALA A 130 -19.61 -23.41 -20.97
CA ALA A 130 -19.19 -23.91 -22.27
C ALA A 130 -18.75 -25.37 -22.20
N GLU A 131 -17.93 -25.73 -21.21
CA GLU A 131 -17.50 -27.11 -20.97
C GLU A 131 -18.69 -28.07 -20.70
N GLN A 132 -19.65 -27.62 -19.86
CA GLN A 132 -20.84 -28.39 -19.59
C GLN A 132 -21.70 -28.60 -20.85
N ALA A 133 -21.87 -27.56 -21.67
CA ALA A 133 -22.59 -27.66 -22.92
C ALA A 133 -21.95 -28.69 -23.90
N GLU A 134 -20.61 -28.69 -24.00
CA GLU A 134 -19.88 -29.67 -24.80
C GLU A 134 -20.10 -31.11 -24.30
N ILE A 135 -20.07 -31.32 -22.99
CA ILE A 135 -20.32 -32.61 -22.36
C ILE A 135 -21.76 -33.08 -22.65
N ASP A 136 -22.73 -32.19 -22.54
CA ASP A 136 -24.13 -32.48 -22.80
C ASP A 136 -24.36 -32.83 -24.28
N ASP A 137 -23.73 -32.12 -25.22
CA ASP A 137 -23.79 -32.40 -26.65
C ASP A 137 -23.17 -33.76 -26.96
N LEU A 138 -22.03 -34.10 -26.36
CA LEU A 138 -21.40 -35.43 -26.52
C LEU A 138 -22.30 -36.55 -25.95
N ALA A 139 -22.95 -36.31 -24.82
CA ALA A 139 -23.88 -37.28 -24.23
C ALA A 139 -25.11 -37.55 -25.12
N VAL A 140 -25.61 -36.52 -25.80
CA VAL A 140 -26.69 -36.66 -26.78
C VAL A 140 -26.22 -37.51 -27.99
N LEU A 141 -25.07 -37.18 -28.56
CA LEU A 141 -24.52 -37.90 -29.70
C LEU A 141 -24.25 -39.40 -29.39
N CYS A 142 -23.74 -39.70 -28.19
CA CYS A 142 -23.52 -41.07 -27.74
C CYS A 142 -24.85 -41.83 -27.55
N ARG A 143 -25.91 -41.18 -27.13
CA ARG A 143 -27.24 -41.79 -26.98
C ARG A 143 -27.85 -42.13 -28.33
N ASP A 144 -27.76 -41.20 -29.28
CA ASP A 144 -28.29 -41.40 -30.64
C ASP A 144 -27.54 -42.51 -31.40
N ALA A 145 -26.21 -42.59 -31.22
CA ALA A 145 -25.41 -43.67 -31.78
C ALA A 145 -25.79 -45.06 -31.20
N ASN A 146 -26.16 -45.11 -29.91
CA ASN A 146 -26.55 -46.37 -29.27
C ASN A 146 -28.01 -46.77 -29.54
N SER A 147 -28.87 -45.83 -29.94
CA SER A 147 -30.26 -46.11 -30.31
C SER A 147 -30.43 -46.55 -31.76
N GLY A 148 -29.41 -46.37 -32.60
CA GLY A 148 -29.42 -46.80 -34.01
C GLY A 148 -29.08 -48.28 -34.26
N ASP A 149 -28.61 -49.04 -33.26
CA ASP A 149 -28.12 -50.42 -33.42
C ASP A 149 -29.13 -51.49 -32.97
N GLY A 150 -30.38 -51.11 -32.79
CA GLY A 150 -31.46 -51.99 -32.30
C GLY A 150 -32.54 -52.34 -33.30
N SER A 151 -32.23 -52.45 -34.61
CA SER A 151 -33.21 -52.86 -35.62
C SER A 151 -32.71 -54.02 -36.44
N TRP A 152 -32.91 -55.21 -35.93
CA TRP A 152 -32.94 -56.46 -36.71
C TRP A 152 -34.21 -57.22 -36.39
#